data_66b662cb81191080f74fd28f58ed1bbc
#
_entry.id   66b662cb81191080f74fd28f58ed1bbc
#
_cell.length_a   1.000
_cell.length_b   1.000
_cell.length_c   1.000
_cell.angle_alpha   90.00
_cell.angle_beta   90.00
_cell.angle_gamma   90.00
#
_symmetry.space_group_name_H-M   'P 1'
#
loop_
_entity.id
_entity.type
_entity.pdbx_description
1 polymer ?
#
loop_
_entity_poly.entity_id
_entity_poly.type
_entity_poly.pdbx_seq_one_letter_code
_entity_poly.pdbx_strand_id
1 'polypeptide(L)'
;MRMKSRKTDWPVFIISGGSLLLFVIAVFLNKDYVESAINNSFAFSIKYFGAFWQVLLLGTFIVAMCMAFSKYGRVKLGGLEKPEISTAKWLAIIMSTLLAGGGVFWAAAEPMYHLMTVPPIHDGISAGTKEAVMPALAQSYMHWGFLAWTILGTISAVVMMYGHYHKGMPLKPRTLLYPILGEKLRKSLLGTIIDAAAIIAVAAGTIGPIGFLGLQASYGLQELFGISDVFTTQLAIIVCVVAVSTISAVTGIDKGIQIISNLNVRLAIVLMAFILLFGPGGFIIDSFVSSFGFYVNEFIPMSTYRGNTSWLGSWTIFFWGWFIGYGPMMAILVSRISRGRTIREIIIAIGIIAPIITTFWFTILGGSGVFYELMNPGSISDALSESGMPAAMIAITGQLPLSNIIGPAFLLLTILFVVTTGDSMAYSISMAVTGDGDPRISLRIFWSLIMGAVAAILLYMGEGSINALQSFIVVTAVPVSILLFPMLWLAPKVAGELALKQGIVKEEDKTAFLFQKASKSK
;
A
#
# COMPACT_ATOMS: atom_id res chain seq x y z
N MET A 1 -27.27 -18.58 -10.55
CA MET A 1 -26.90 -18.29 -11.94
C MET A 1 -25.43 -18.67 -12.11
N ARG A 2 -25.08 -19.80 -12.75
CA ARG A 2 -23.68 -20.19 -12.98
C ARG A 2 -23.05 -19.16 -13.91
N MET A 3 -22.18 -18.31 -13.39
CA MET A 3 -21.41 -17.39 -14.21
C MET A 3 -20.49 -18.19 -15.13
N LYS A 4 -20.59 -17.93 -16.45
CA LYS A 4 -19.69 -18.55 -17.44
C LYS A 4 -18.26 -18.24 -17.04
N SER A 5 -17.44 -19.28 -16.82
CA SER A 5 -15.99 -19.18 -16.65
C SER A 5 -15.42 -18.35 -17.79
N ARG A 6 -14.95 -17.12 -17.51
CA ARG A 6 -14.36 -16.26 -18.53
C ARG A 6 -12.94 -16.73 -18.85
N LYS A 7 -12.52 -16.49 -20.10
CA LYS A 7 -11.22 -16.94 -20.60
C LYS A 7 -10.11 -16.15 -19.92
N THR A 8 -9.10 -16.87 -19.41
CA THR A 8 -7.84 -16.30 -18.95
C THR A 8 -7.20 -15.47 -20.06
N ASP A 9 -6.73 -14.26 -19.74
CA ASP A 9 -5.92 -13.44 -20.62
C ASP A 9 -4.48 -13.98 -20.61
N TRP A 10 -4.26 -15.01 -21.43
CA TRP A 10 -2.99 -15.73 -21.49
C TRP A 10 -1.79 -14.84 -21.76
N PRO A 11 -1.82 -13.86 -22.69
CA PRO A 11 -0.70 -12.93 -22.89
C PRO A 11 -0.34 -12.17 -21.61
N VAL A 12 -1.33 -11.65 -20.87
CA VAL A 12 -1.08 -10.96 -19.60
C VAL A 12 -0.48 -11.92 -18.57
N PHE A 13 -1.05 -13.13 -18.44
CA PHE A 13 -0.56 -14.15 -17.50
C PHE A 13 0.87 -14.57 -17.80
N ILE A 14 1.18 -14.87 -19.06
CA ILE A 14 2.52 -15.33 -19.48
C ILE A 14 3.57 -14.23 -19.23
N ILE A 15 3.25 -12.97 -19.55
CA ILE A 15 4.19 -11.88 -19.31
C ILE A 15 4.38 -11.66 -17.79
N SER A 16 3.31 -11.53 -17.02
CA SER A 16 3.43 -11.21 -15.60
C SER A 16 3.93 -12.40 -14.76
N GLY A 17 3.26 -13.54 -14.84
CA GLY A 17 3.65 -14.75 -14.10
C GLY A 17 4.96 -15.36 -14.61
N GLY A 18 5.16 -15.33 -15.92
CA GLY A 18 6.41 -15.80 -16.55
C GLY A 18 7.62 -14.95 -16.16
N SER A 19 7.47 -13.62 -16.06
CA SER A 19 8.57 -12.75 -15.58
C SER A 19 8.97 -13.06 -14.15
N LEU A 20 8.01 -13.30 -13.24
CA LEU A 20 8.31 -13.67 -11.86
C LEU A 20 8.94 -15.07 -11.77
N LEU A 21 8.49 -16.02 -12.59
CA LEU A 21 9.09 -17.35 -12.66
C LEU A 21 10.53 -17.29 -13.21
N LEU A 22 10.75 -16.50 -14.27
CA LEU A 22 12.09 -16.26 -14.82
C LEU A 22 13.01 -15.58 -13.80
N PHE A 23 12.48 -14.66 -13.01
CA PHE A 23 13.23 -14.04 -11.91
C PHE A 23 13.70 -15.10 -10.89
N VAL A 24 12.80 -15.97 -10.46
CA VAL A 24 13.15 -17.09 -9.56
C VAL A 24 14.26 -17.97 -10.15
N ILE A 25 14.11 -18.38 -11.40
CA ILE A 25 15.11 -19.20 -12.11
C ILE A 25 16.44 -18.46 -12.23
N ALA A 26 16.43 -17.18 -12.57
CA ALA A 26 17.64 -16.38 -12.72
C ALA A 26 18.45 -16.27 -11.42
N VAL A 27 17.80 -16.16 -10.26
CA VAL A 27 18.49 -16.14 -8.96
C VAL A 27 19.17 -17.49 -8.69
N PHE A 28 18.52 -18.62 -9.00
CA PHE A 28 19.15 -19.94 -8.86
C PHE A 28 20.34 -20.13 -9.79
N LEU A 29 20.33 -19.50 -10.98
CA LEU A 29 21.43 -19.60 -11.92
C LEU A 29 22.62 -18.70 -11.54
N ASN A 30 22.36 -17.49 -11.08
CA ASN A 30 23.40 -16.53 -10.69
C ASN A 30 22.83 -15.45 -9.74
N LYS A 31 22.88 -15.73 -8.40
CA LYS A 31 22.42 -14.82 -7.35
C LYS A 31 23.07 -13.44 -7.46
N ASP A 32 24.39 -13.40 -7.55
CA ASP A 32 25.16 -12.16 -7.47
C ASP A 32 24.89 -11.23 -8.66
N TYR A 33 24.71 -11.81 -9.84
CA TYR A 33 24.32 -11.02 -11.03
C TYR A 33 22.93 -10.41 -10.88
N VAL A 34 21.96 -11.19 -10.41
CA VAL A 34 20.57 -10.72 -10.21
C VAL A 34 20.51 -9.65 -9.11
N GLU A 35 21.24 -9.85 -8.02
CA GLU A 35 21.33 -8.87 -6.94
C GLU A 35 21.95 -7.56 -7.42
N SER A 36 23.04 -7.62 -8.14
CA SER A 36 23.65 -6.43 -8.77
C SER A 36 22.69 -5.74 -9.74
N ALA A 37 21.98 -6.50 -10.57
CA ALA A 37 20.99 -5.94 -11.50
C ALA A 37 19.83 -5.24 -10.79
N ILE A 38 19.32 -5.81 -9.69
CA ILE A 38 18.27 -5.19 -8.88
C ILE A 38 18.78 -3.91 -8.22
N ASN A 39 19.97 -3.95 -7.60
CA ASN A 39 20.54 -2.79 -6.91
C ASN A 39 20.84 -1.65 -7.88
N ASN A 40 21.36 -1.95 -9.07
CA ASN A 40 21.57 -0.95 -10.13
C ASN A 40 20.24 -0.37 -10.64
N SER A 41 19.20 -1.22 -10.80
CA SER A 41 17.86 -0.78 -11.20
C SER A 41 17.20 0.07 -10.12
N PHE A 42 17.41 -0.26 -8.86
CA PHE A 42 16.96 0.53 -7.71
C PHE A 42 17.62 1.91 -7.70
N ALA A 43 18.94 1.96 -7.81
CA ALA A 43 19.69 3.21 -7.88
C ALA A 43 19.25 4.09 -9.07
N PHE A 44 19.02 3.47 -10.24
CA PHE A 44 18.45 4.14 -11.41
C PHE A 44 17.06 4.71 -11.11
N SER A 45 16.19 3.91 -10.47
CA SER A 45 14.83 4.34 -10.15
C SER A 45 14.82 5.54 -9.21
N ILE A 46 15.64 5.53 -8.16
CA ILE A 46 15.76 6.65 -7.22
C ILE A 46 16.27 7.90 -7.92
N LYS A 47 17.33 7.75 -8.73
CA LYS A 47 17.98 8.87 -9.41
C LYS A 47 17.05 9.58 -10.39
N TYR A 48 16.31 8.83 -11.22
CA TYR A 48 15.53 9.39 -12.31
C TYR A 48 14.05 9.54 -12.02
N PHE A 49 13.49 8.71 -11.12
CA PHE A 49 12.07 8.73 -10.80
C PHE A 49 11.74 9.31 -9.43
N GLY A 50 12.69 9.42 -8.51
CA GLY A 50 12.44 9.90 -7.17
C GLY A 50 11.74 11.26 -7.10
N ALA A 51 12.26 12.29 -7.80
CA ALA A 51 11.62 13.60 -7.87
C ALA A 51 10.27 13.56 -8.59
N PHE A 52 10.17 12.77 -9.66
CA PHE A 52 8.93 12.56 -10.39
C PHE A 52 7.84 11.96 -9.50
N TRP A 53 8.16 10.99 -8.64
CA TRP A 53 7.19 10.40 -7.72
C TRP A 53 6.74 11.37 -6.64
N GLN A 54 7.63 12.22 -6.13
CA GLN A 54 7.25 13.29 -5.21
C GLN A 54 6.20 14.23 -5.85
N VAL A 55 6.45 14.67 -7.08
CA VAL A 55 5.53 15.51 -7.84
C VAL A 55 4.23 14.76 -8.15
N LEU A 56 4.30 13.48 -8.50
CA LEU A 56 3.14 12.65 -8.82
C LEU A 56 2.22 12.50 -7.61
N LEU A 57 2.74 12.18 -6.42
CA LEU A 57 1.93 12.00 -5.22
C LEU A 57 1.33 13.33 -4.76
N LEU A 58 2.16 14.38 -4.66
CA LEU A 58 1.70 15.70 -4.25
C LEU A 58 0.66 16.25 -5.25
N GLY A 59 0.92 16.12 -6.56
CA GLY A 59 -0.02 16.50 -7.61
C GLY A 59 -1.32 15.71 -7.54
N THR A 60 -1.26 14.40 -7.27
CA THR A 60 -2.44 13.55 -7.08
C THR A 60 -3.28 14.03 -5.89
N PHE A 61 -2.65 14.35 -4.77
CA PHE A 61 -3.33 14.89 -3.58
C PHE A 61 -4.01 16.23 -3.89
N ILE A 62 -3.28 17.18 -4.48
CA ILE A 62 -3.82 18.50 -4.84
C ILE A 62 -5.01 18.36 -5.79
N VAL A 63 -4.88 17.59 -6.87
CA VAL A 63 -5.96 17.38 -7.84
C VAL A 63 -7.16 16.71 -7.19
N ALA A 64 -6.93 15.68 -6.36
CA ALA A 64 -8.01 15.01 -5.63
C ALA A 64 -8.76 15.98 -4.71
N MET A 65 -8.05 16.80 -3.92
CA MET A 65 -8.68 17.80 -3.04
C MET A 65 -9.44 18.85 -3.84
N CYS A 66 -8.87 19.39 -4.91
CA CYS A 66 -9.57 20.32 -5.80
C CYS A 66 -10.85 19.70 -6.37
N MET A 67 -10.82 18.43 -6.79
CA MET A 67 -12.02 17.74 -7.28
C MET A 67 -13.06 17.53 -6.18
N ALA A 68 -12.64 17.09 -4.99
CA ALA A 68 -13.55 16.83 -3.88
C ALA A 68 -14.31 18.09 -3.43
N PHE A 69 -13.62 19.22 -3.35
CA PHE A 69 -14.19 20.50 -2.87
C PHE A 69 -14.82 21.35 -3.97
N SER A 70 -14.71 20.96 -5.24
CA SER A 70 -15.37 21.61 -6.37
C SER A 70 -16.80 21.09 -6.61
N LYS A 71 -17.46 21.63 -7.65
CA LYS A 71 -18.74 21.12 -8.17
C LYS A 71 -18.63 19.66 -8.62
N TYR A 72 -17.49 19.24 -9.14
CA TYR A 72 -17.22 17.86 -9.59
C TYR A 72 -17.29 16.82 -8.46
N GLY A 73 -17.06 17.23 -7.22
CA GLY A 73 -17.22 16.36 -6.06
C GLY A 73 -18.63 15.78 -5.89
N ARG A 74 -19.66 16.40 -6.50
CA ARG A 74 -21.06 15.93 -6.45
C ARG A 74 -21.36 14.86 -7.51
N VAL A 75 -20.48 14.62 -8.47
CA VAL A 75 -20.68 13.65 -9.54
C VAL A 75 -20.79 12.25 -8.94
N LYS A 76 -21.87 11.54 -9.23
CA LYS A 76 -22.08 10.14 -8.87
C LYS A 76 -21.42 9.23 -9.88
N LEU A 77 -20.76 8.18 -9.39
CA LEU A 77 -20.01 7.24 -10.20
C LEU A 77 -20.71 5.87 -10.27
N GLY A 78 -20.44 5.12 -11.35
CA GLY A 78 -20.92 3.74 -11.49
C GLY A 78 -22.36 3.58 -11.97
N GLY A 79 -23.02 4.65 -12.43
CA GLY A 79 -24.35 4.59 -13.07
C GLY A 79 -25.51 4.24 -12.12
N LEU A 80 -25.36 4.44 -10.82
CA LEU A 80 -26.38 4.23 -9.80
C LEU A 80 -26.72 5.53 -9.08
N GLU A 81 -27.98 5.67 -8.66
CA GLU A 81 -28.42 6.82 -7.87
C GLU A 81 -28.06 6.71 -6.38
N LYS A 82 -28.00 5.50 -5.87
CA LYS A 82 -27.67 5.20 -4.46
C LYS A 82 -26.54 4.20 -4.37
N PRO A 83 -25.69 4.27 -3.31
CA PRO A 83 -24.65 3.30 -3.09
C PRO A 83 -25.19 1.88 -2.91
N GLU A 84 -24.54 0.88 -3.51
CA GLU A 84 -24.85 -0.55 -3.33
C GLU A 84 -24.47 -1.05 -1.92
N ILE A 85 -23.46 -0.46 -1.32
CA ILE A 85 -22.89 -0.88 -0.04
C ILE A 85 -23.08 0.24 0.98
N SER A 86 -23.55 -0.10 2.20
CA SER A 86 -23.68 0.87 3.29
C SER A 86 -22.36 1.54 3.63
N THR A 87 -22.39 2.79 4.11
CA THR A 87 -21.18 3.58 4.37
C THR A 87 -20.24 2.91 5.38
N ALA A 88 -20.79 2.34 6.46
CA ALA A 88 -19.98 1.66 7.46
C ALA A 88 -19.25 0.43 6.88
N LYS A 89 -19.96 -0.42 6.11
CA LYS A 89 -19.36 -1.59 5.46
C LYS A 89 -18.34 -1.18 4.40
N TRP A 90 -18.61 -0.13 3.63
CA TRP A 90 -17.73 0.39 2.61
C TRP A 90 -16.41 0.93 3.19
N LEU A 91 -16.48 1.74 4.27
CA LEU A 91 -15.30 2.23 4.98
C LEU A 91 -14.50 1.07 5.60
N ALA A 92 -15.19 0.08 6.21
CA ALA A 92 -14.52 -1.08 6.77
C ALA A 92 -13.74 -1.88 5.70
N ILE A 93 -14.29 -2.05 4.48
CA ILE A 93 -13.58 -2.72 3.38
C ILE A 93 -12.35 -1.90 2.96
N ILE A 94 -12.47 -0.58 2.80
CA ILE A 94 -11.34 0.29 2.45
C ILE A 94 -10.24 0.13 3.50
N MET A 95 -10.58 0.28 4.78
CA MET A 95 -9.60 0.22 5.88
C MET A 95 -8.92 -1.15 5.99
N SER A 96 -9.71 -2.24 5.97
CA SER A 96 -9.16 -3.59 6.13
C SER A 96 -8.25 -4.01 4.97
N THR A 97 -8.52 -3.56 3.76
CA THR A 97 -7.73 -3.94 2.58
C THR A 97 -6.39 -3.20 2.53
N LEU A 98 -6.36 -1.96 2.99
CA LEU A 98 -5.20 -1.07 2.80
C LEU A 98 -4.26 -1.04 4.03
N LEU A 99 -4.77 -1.31 5.24
CA LEU A 99 -3.92 -1.41 6.44
C LEU A 99 -3.16 -2.74 6.55
N ALA A 100 -3.64 -3.79 5.88
CA ALA A 100 -3.10 -5.14 6.04
C ALA A 100 -1.65 -5.33 5.54
N GLY A 101 -1.19 -4.50 4.62
CA GLY A 101 0.04 -4.72 3.85
C GLY A 101 1.38 -4.39 4.54
N GLY A 102 1.47 -4.36 5.84
CA GLY A 102 2.71 -4.01 6.56
C GLY A 102 2.48 -3.09 7.77
N GLY A 103 1.20 -2.80 8.06
CA GLY A 103 0.81 -1.86 9.10
C GLY A 103 1.27 -2.22 10.53
N VAL A 104 1.54 -3.48 10.84
CA VAL A 104 2.10 -3.87 12.15
C VAL A 104 3.60 -3.69 12.16
N PHE A 105 4.29 -4.17 11.12
CA PHE A 105 5.75 -4.08 11.01
C PHE A 105 6.23 -2.62 11.06
N TRP A 106 5.74 -1.82 10.11
CA TRP A 106 6.21 -0.44 9.95
C TRP A 106 5.69 0.49 11.05
N ALA A 107 4.49 0.25 11.57
CA ALA A 107 3.97 1.07 12.67
C ALA A 107 4.80 0.92 13.96
N ALA A 108 5.43 -0.23 14.17
CA ALA A 108 6.36 -0.44 15.28
C ALA A 108 7.76 0.10 14.96
N ALA A 109 8.31 -0.27 13.80
CA ALA A 109 9.71 -0.05 13.48
C ALA A 109 10.04 1.39 13.05
N GLU A 110 9.21 1.99 12.21
CA GLU A 110 9.52 3.26 11.55
C GLU A 110 9.59 4.46 12.52
N PRO A 111 8.62 4.69 13.43
CA PRO A 111 8.72 5.77 14.41
C PRO A 111 9.95 5.64 15.32
N MET A 112 10.30 4.42 15.71
CA MET A 112 11.49 4.15 16.50
C MET A 112 12.77 4.42 15.72
N TYR A 113 12.83 3.97 14.46
CA TYR A 113 13.97 4.26 13.61
C TYR A 113 14.18 5.77 13.44
N HIS A 114 13.13 6.53 13.20
CA HIS A 114 13.20 7.99 13.04
C HIS A 114 13.45 8.73 14.34
N LEU A 115 13.12 8.15 15.50
CA LEU A 115 13.55 8.68 16.80
C LEU A 115 15.06 8.54 16.96
N MET A 116 15.63 7.37 16.62
CA MET A 116 17.05 7.04 16.81
C MET A 116 17.92 7.55 15.66
N THR A 117 17.33 7.84 14.50
CA THR A 117 18.00 8.41 13.31
C THR A 117 17.10 9.49 12.72
N VAL A 118 17.24 10.70 13.25
CA VAL A 118 16.37 11.83 12.86
C VAL A 118 16.40 12.05 11.35
N PRO A 119 15.23 12.23 10.71
CA PRO A 119 15.16 12.48 9.26
C PRO A 119 16.00 13.70 8.85
N PRO A 120 16.78 13.63 7.76
CA PRO A 120 17.73 14.69 7.38
C PRO A 120 17.12 16.06 7.09
N ILE A 121 15.81 16.16 6.89
CA ILE A 121 15.13 17.45 6.76
C ILE A 121 15.07 18.21 8.10
N HIS A 122 15.22 17.51 9.22
CA HIS A 122 15.21 18.06 10.58
C HIS A 122 16.62 18.02 11.20
N ASP A 123 17.62 18.25 10.35
CA ASP A 123 19.01 18.31 10.78
C ASP A 123 19.20 19.32 11.93
N GLY A 124 20.00 18.95 12.92
CA GLY A 124 20.21 19.72 14.15
C GLY A 124 19.36 19.30 15.35
N ILE A 125 18.40 18.38 15.20
CA ILE A 125 17.68 17.75 16.32
C ILE A 125 18.45 16.50 16.77
N SER A 126 18.74 16.41 18.07
CA SER A 126 19.45 15.26 18.63
C SER A 126 18.56 14.01 18.66
N ALA A 127 19.10 12.87 18.20
CA ALA A 127 18.42 11.59 18.23
C ALA A 127 18.12 11.12 19.66
N GLY A 128 17.04 10.35 19.85
CA GLY A 128 16.66 9.78 21.14
C GLY A 128 16.14 10.80 22.16
N THR A 129 15.86 12.04 21.74
CA THR A 129 15.39 13.12 22.64
C THR A 129 13.88 13.38 22.49
N LYS A 130 13.32 14.14 23.43
CA LYS A 130 11.91 14.57 23.37
C LYS A 130 11.62 15.45 22.15
N GLU A 131 12.59 16.24 21.73
CA GLU A 131 12.51 17.10 20.56
C GLU A 131 12.37 16.30 19.25
N ALA A 132 12.95 15.09 19.22
CA ALA A 132 12.87 14.19 18.06
C ALA A 132 11.52 13.47 17.92
N VAL A 133 10.63 13.51 18.92
CA VAL A 133 9.35 12.79 18.89
C VAL A 133 8.45 13.26 17.75
N MET A 134 8.21 14.56 17.66
CA MET A 134 7.34 15.12 16.61
C MET A 134 7.88 14.86 15.21
N PRO A 135 9.17 15.12 14.90
CA PRO A 135 9.75 14.78 13.61
C PRO A 135 9.68 13.29 13.26
N ALA A 136 9.94 12.41 14.23
CA ALA A 136 9.93 10.96 14.01
C ALA A 136 8.54 10.43 13.64
N LEU A 137 7.52 10.82 14.39
CA LEU A 137 6.13 10.45 14.09
C LEU A 137 5.63 11.12 12.81
N ALA A 138 5.93 12.42 12.61
CA ALA A 138 5.53 13.14 11.40
C ALA A 138 6.14 12.55 10.13
N GLN A 139 7.37 12.03 10.20
CA GLN A 139 7.98 11.35 9.06
C GLN A 139 7.23 10.06 8.71
N SER A 140 6.84 9.27 9.67
CA SER A 140 5.98 8.11 9.46
C SER A 140 4.61 8.51 8.89
N TYR A 141 4.04 9.66 9.35
CA TYR A 141 2.80 10.18 8.78
C TYR A 141 2.97 10.66 7.33
N MET A 142 4.16 11.19 6.96
CA MET A 142 4.47 11.56 5.58
C MET A 142 4.49 10.33 4.67
N HIS A 143 5.02 9.21 5.15
CA HIS A 143 5.11 7.98 4.37
C HIS A 143 3.77 7.24 4.26
N TRP A 144 2.94 7.27 5.32
CA TRP A 144 1.71 6.48 5.44
C TRP A 144 0.41 7.31 5.46
N GLY A 145 0.54 8.63 5.34
CA GLY A 145 -0.56 9.58 5.45
C GLY A 145 -1.19 9.97 4.12
N PHE A 146 -1.47 11.27 3.97
CA PHE A 146 -2.30 11.81 2.90
C PHE A 146 -1.81 11.46 1.48
N LEU A 147 -0.52 11.57 1.22
CA LEU A 147 0.04 11.33 -0.13
C LEU A 147 -0.06 9.86 -0.52
N ALA A 148 0.35 8.97 0.38
CA ALA A 148 0.34 7.53 0.19
C ALA A 148 -1.08 7.00 -0.04
N TRP A 149 -2.04 7.40 0.77
CA TRP A 149 -3.42 6.97 0.61
C TRP A 149 -4.07 7.52 -0.65
N THR A 150 -3.80 8.77 -1.00
CA THR A 150 -4.46 9.40 -2.14
C THR A 150 -4.10 8.75 -3.46
N ILE A 151 -2.88 8.25 -3.65
CA ILE A 151 -2.50 7.52 -4.87
C ILE A 151 -3.23 6.16 -4.98
N LEU A 152 -3.73 5.60 -3.88
CA LEU A 152 -4.40 4.31 -3.80
C LEU A 152 -5.86 4.33 -4.28
N GLY A 153 -6.12 4.88 -5.44
CA GLY A 153 -7.43 4.74 -6.09
C GLY A 153 -8.41 5.86 -5.82
N THR A 154 -7.96 7.10 -5.59
CA THR A 154 -8.84 8.27 -5.59
C THR A 154 -9.17 8.72 -7.01
N ILE A 155 -8.32 9.53 -7.62
CA ILE A 155 -8.54 10.04 -8.98
C ILE A 155 -8.45 8.94 -10.06
N SER A 156 -7.63 7.91 -9.84
CA SER A 156 -7.55 6.76 -10.74
C SER A 156 -8.84 5.92 -10.74
N ALA A 157 -9.55 5.79 -9.61
CA ALA A 157 -10.85 5.15 -9.58
C ALA A 157 -11.92 5.95 -10.37
N VAL A 158 -11.86 7.27 -10.35
CA VAL A 158 -12.77 8.11 -11.18
C VAL A 158 -12.63 7.74 -12.66
N VAL A 159 -11.38 7.66 -13.15
CA VAL A 159 -11.10 7.29 -14.56
C VAL A 159 -11.46 5.83 -14.84
N MET A 160 -11.17 4.92 -13.91
CA MET A 160 -11.52 3.51 -14.01
C MET A 160 -13.03 3.31 -14.10
N MET A 161 -13.80 3.95 -13.20
CA MET A 161 -15.27 3.87 -13.19
C MET A 161 -15.89 4.49 -14.44
N TYR A 162 -15.34 5.58 -14.94
CA TYR A 162 -15.75 6.13 -16.23
C TYR A 162 -15.52 5.13 -17.37
N GLY A 163 -14.33 4.58 -17.50
CA GLY A 163 -14.00 3.62 -18.54
C GLY A 163 -14.85 2.35 -18.45
N HIS A 164 -15.04 1.81 -17.26
CA HIS A 164 -15.78 0.56 -17.08
C HIS A 164 -17.30 0.75 -17.19
N TYR A 165 -17.90 1.59 -16.33
CA TYR A 165 -19.37 1.68 -16.23
C TYR A 165 -20.03 2.53 -17.32
N HIS A 166 -19.32 3.49 -17.90
CA HIS A 166 -19.88 4.37 -18.92
C HIS A 166 -19.39 4.08 -20.34
N LYS A 167 -18.28 3.33 -20.50
CA LYS A 167 -17.69 3.02 -21.81
C LYS A 167 -17.52 1.51 -22.05
N GLY A 168 -17.91 0.66 -21.10
CA GLY A 168 -17.91 -0.79 -21.24
C GLY A 168 -16.52 -1.44 -21.33
N MET A 169 -15.47 -0.73 -20.90
CA MET A 169 -14.12 -1.30 -20.82
C MET A 169 -14.03 -2.33 -19.69
N PRO A 170 -13.12 -3.31 -19.77
CA PRO A 170 -12.92 -4.28 -18.69
C PRO A 170 -12.38 -3.62 -17.42
N LEU A 171 -12.62 -4.20 -16.24
CA LEU A 171 -11.96 -3.77 -15.00
C LEU A 171 -10.52 -4.28 -14.98
N LYS A 172 -9.66 -3.62 -15.76
CA LYS A 172 -8.23 -3.92 -15.92
C LYS A 172 -7.42 -2.63 -15.90
N PRO A 173 -6.14 -2.66 -15.50
CA PRO A 173 -5.28 -1.47 -15.45
C PRO A 173 -5.25 -0.67 -16.76
N ARG A 174 -5.26 -1.35 -17.92
CA ARG A 174 -5.32 -0.70 -19.24
C ARG A 174 -6.45 0.32 -19.39
N THR A 175 -7.57 0.13 -18.69
CA THR A 175 -8.74 1.01 -18.74
C THR A 175 -8.45 2.42 -18.27
N LEU A 176 -7.44 2.64 -17.44
CA LEU A 176 -6.99 3.95 -17.00
C LEU A 176 -6.59 4.87 -18.16
N LEU A 177 -6.07 4.32 -19.25
CA LEU A 177 -5.70 5.10 -20.45
C LEU A 177 -6.79 5.18 -21.52
N TYR A 178 -7.99 4.62 -21.25
CA TYR A 178 -9.11 4.71 -22.20
C TYR A 178 -9.44 6.13 -22.67
N PRO A 179 -9.46 7.18 -21.80
CA PRO A 179 -9.78 8.54 -22.23
C PRO A 179 -8.79 9.14 -23.26
N ILE A 180 -7.59 8.55 -23.41
CA ILE A 180 -6.56 8.96 -24.40
C ILE A 180 -6.60 8.06 -25.63
N LEU A 181 -6.61 6.72 -25.43
CA LEU A 181 -6.35 5.74 -26.47
C LEU A 181 -7.61 5.01 -26.97
N GLY A 182 -8.75 5.20 -26.27
CA GLY A 182 -10.05 4.67 -26.66
C GLY A 182 -10.13 3.14 -26.69
N GLU A 183 -11.05 2.61 -27.50
CA GLU A 183 -11.34 1.17 -27.65
C GLU A 183 -10.15 0.33 -28.12
N LYS A 184 -9.17 0.94 -28.78
CA LYS A 184 -7.98 0.24 -29.30
C LYS A 184 -7.21 -0.48 -28.20
N LEU A 185 -7.25 0.02 -26.96
CA LEU A 185 -6.59 -0.59 -25.80
C LEU A 185 -7.13 -1.98 -25.44
N ARG A 186 -8.38 -2.28 -25.78
CA ARG A 186 -9.04 -3.52 -25.38
C ARG A 186 -8.28 -4.78 -25.84
N LYS A 187 -7.69 -4.74 -27.03
CA LYS A 187 -6.99 -5.87 -27.64
C LYS A 187 -5.56 -5.56 -28.07
N SER A 188 -4.99 -4.44 -27.66
CA SER A 188 -3.65 -4.03 -28.08
C SER A 188 -2.56 -4.68 -27.22
N LEU A 189 -1.38 -4.83 -27.82
CA LEU A 189 -0.16 -5.25 -27.10
C LEU A 189 0.16 -4.26 -25.97
N LEU A 190 0.00 -2.95 -26.20
CA LEU A 190 0.21 -1.92 -25.18
C LEU A 190 -0.70 -2.16 -23.97
N GLY A 191 -1.99 -2.45 -24.17
CA GLY A 191 -2.90 -2.79 -23.09
C GLY A 191 -2.45 -4.03 -22.31
N THR A 192 -1.93 -5.04 -23.00
CA THR A 192 -1.38 -6.25 -22.37
C THR A 192 -0.16 -5.94 -21.51
N ILE A 193 0.77 -5.10 -22.00
CA ILE A 193 1.98 -4.68 -21.27
C ILE A 193 1.57 -3.87 -20.03
N ILE A 194 0.62 -2.94 -20.14
CA ILE A 194 0.12 -2.14 -19.02
C ILE A 194 -0.46 -3.04 -17.92
N ASP A 195 -1.31 -3.99 -18.28
CA ASP A 195 -1.90 -4.91 -17.30
C ASP A 195 -0.83 -5.78 -16.64
N ALA A 196 0.11 -6.33 -17.43
CA ALA A 196 1.19 -7.16 -16.90
C ALA A 196 2.11 -6.38 -15.94
N ALA A 197 2.50 -5.15 -16.31
CA ALA A 197 3.33 -4.29 -15.46
C ALA A 197 2.63 -3.95 -14.13
N ALA A 198 1.34 -3.62 -14.16
CA ALA A 198 0.57 -3.37 -12.95
C ALA A 198 0.41 -4.63 -12.07
N ILE A 199 0.26 -5.81 -12.69
CA ILE A 199 0.22 -7.09 -11.96
C ILE A 199 1.56 -7.40 -11.32
N ILE A 200 2.68 -7.22 -12.01
CA ILE A 200 4.03 -7.43 -11.45
C ILE A 200 4.25 -6.48 -10.27
N ALA A 201 3.89 -5.21 -10.40
CA ALA A 201 4.09 -4.22 -9.34
C ALA A 201 3.24 -4.52 -8.09
N VAL A 202 1.96 -4.92 -8.24
CA VAL A 202 1.14 -5.29 -7.09
C VAL A 202 1.59 -6.62 -6.47
N ALA A 203 2.08 -7.55 -7.28
CA ALA A 203 2.68 -8.78 -6.77
C ALA A 203 3.94 -8.45 -5.93
N ALA A 204 4.83 -7.59 -6.44
CA ALA A 204 6.00 -7.12 -5.70
C ALA A 204 5.62 -6.43 -4.39
N GLY A 205 4.61 -5.54 -4.43
CA GLY A 205 4.07 -4.88 -3.24
C GLY A 205 3.48 -5.86 -2.21
N THR A 206 3.01 -7.04 -2.62
CA THR A 206 2.49 -8.10 -1.74
C THR A 206 3.61 -9.01 -1.22
N ILE A 207 4.60 -9.29 -2.06
CA ILE A 207 5.80 -10.05 -1.72
C ILE A 207 6.55 -9.39 -0.56
N GLY A 208 6.64 -8.04 -0.56
CA GLY A 208 7.24 -7.27 0.54
C GLY A 208 6.65 -7.64 1.90
N PRO A 209 5.35 -7.41 2.16
CA PRO A 209 4.69 -7.82 3.39
C PRO A 209 4.87 -9.28 3.77
N ILE A 210 4.83 -10.22 2.82
CA ILE A 210 5.11 -11.63 3.10
C ILE A 210 6.52 -11.78 3.68
N GLY A 211 7.50 -11.10 3.12
CA GLY A 211 8.87 -11.09 3.63
C GLY A 211 9.01 -10.35 4.98
N PHE A 212 8.57 -9.09 5.07
CA PHE A 212 8.71 -8.27 6.29
C PHE A 212 8.04 -8.89 7.51
N LEU A 213 6.78 -9.33 7.34
CA LEU A 213 6.05 -9.96 8.43
C LEU A 213 6.54 -11.38 8.70
N GLY A 214 7.11 -12.06 7.70
CA GLY A 214 7.82 -13.33 7.87
C GLY A 214 9.05 -13.20 8.76
N LEU A 215 9.87 -12.16 8.54
CA LEU A 215 11.01 -11.83 9.41
C LEU A 215 10.55 -11.49 10.82
N GLN A 216 9.53 -10.61 10.96
CA GLN A 216 8.98 -10.24 12.26
C GLN A 216 8.39 -11.44 13.01
N ALA A 217 7.72 -12.36 12.31
CA ALA A 217 7.17 -13.57 12.91
C ALA A 217 8.28 -14.53 13.35
N SER A 218 9.33 -14.67 12.57
CA SER A 218 10.49 -15.52 12.91
C SER A 218 11.21 -14.99 14.15
N TYR A 219 11.50 -13.70 14.20
CA TYR A 219 12.06 -13.06 15.38
C TYR A 219 11.15 -13.22 16.62
N GLY A 220 9.84 -13.00 16.45
CA GLY A 220 8.86 -13.18 17.53
C GLY A 220 8.79 -14.62 18.05
N LEU A 221 8.97 -15.63 17.19
CA LEU A 221 9.07 -17.04 17.59
C LEU A 221 10.32 -17.30 18.41
N GLN A 222 11.44 -16.66 18.06
CA GLN A 222 12.68 -16.76 18.83
C GLN A 222 12.51 -16.19 20.23
N GLU A 223 12.05 -14.96 20.33
CA GLU A 223 11.95 -14.26 21.62
C GLU A 223 10.89 -14.85 22.56
N LEU A 224 9.76 -15.29 22.02
CA LEU A 224 8.64 -15.77 22.84
C LEU A 224 8.68 -17.28 23.10
N PHE A 225 9.28 -18.06 22.21
CA PHE A 225 9.22 -19.53 22.26
C PHE A 225 10.58 -20.23 22.10
N GLY A 226 11.67 -19.48 21.93
CA GLY A 226 13.02 -20.03 21.79
C GLY A 226 13.28 -20.74 20.46
N ILE A 227 12.47 -20.50 19.42
CA ILE A 227 12.66 -21.07 18.08
C ILE A 227 13.61 -20.15 17.32
N SER A 228 14.80 -20.64 16.96
CA SER A 228 15.86 -19.83 16.34
C SER A 228 15.39 -19.04 15.11
N ASP A 229 15.71 -17.75 15.06
CA ASP A 229 15.51 -16.89 13.89
C ASP A 229 16.62 -17.15 12.87
N VAL A 230 16.35 -18.08 11.99
CA VAL A 230 17.23 -18.48 10.89
C VAL A 230 16.42 -18.60 9.60
N PHE A 231 17.11 -18.56 8.44
CA PHE A 231 16.42 -18.63 7.14
C PHE A 231 15.46 -19.82 7.01
N THR A 232 15.77 -20.98 7.60
CA THR A 232 14.87 -22.14 7.59
C THR A 232 13.57 -21.90 8.33
N THR A 233 13.58 -21.16 9.45
CA THR A 233 12.38 -20.76 10.18
C THR A 233 11.56 -19.75 9.37
N GLN A 234 12.21 -18.75 8.77
CA GLN A 234 11.58 -17.77 7.90
C GLN A 234 10.93 -18.44 6.69
N LEU A 235 11.62 -19.38 6.05
CA LEU A 235 11.10 -20.18 4.95
C LEU A 235 9.89 -21.03 5.38
N ALA A 236 9.95 -21.66 6.55
CA ALA A 236 8.85 -22.45 7.07
C ALA A 236 7.58 -21.59 7.28
N ILE A 237 7.74 -20.37 7.81
CA ILE A 237 6.64 -19.42 7.97
C ILE A 237 6.03 -19.07 6.60
N ILE A 238 6.85 -18.75 5.60
CA ILE A 238 6.38 -18.43 4.24
C ILE A 238 5.64 -19.63 3.64
N VAL A 239 6.17 -20.84 3.78
CA VAL A 239 5.52 -22.07 3.29
C VAL A 239 4.17 -22.28 3.98
N CYS A 240 4.07 -22.07 5.29
CA CYS A 240 2.79 -22.14 6.01
C CYS A 240 1.78 -21.11 5.49
N VAL A 241 2.19 -19.87 5.28
CA VAL A 241 1.33 -18.80 4.71
C VAL A 241 0.82 -19.21 3.33
N VAL A 242 1.71 -19.67 2.46
CA VAL A 242 1.37 -20.13 1.11
C VAL A 242 0.44 -21.34 1.14
N ALA A 243 0.69 -22.28 2.05
CA ALA A 243 -0.16 -23.47 2.22
C ALA A 243 -1.59 -23.08 2.64
N VAL A 244 -1.73 -22.18 3.62
CA VAL A 244 -3.05 -21.68 4.05
C VAL A 244 -3.77 -20.96 2.91
N SER A 245 -3.08 -20.07 2.18
CA SER A 245 -3.65 -19.38 1.01
C SER A 245 -4.06 -20.37 -0.08
N THR A 246 -3.26 -21.42 -0.32
CA THR A 246 -3.55 -22.46 -1.30
C THR A 246 -4.77 -23.30 -0.88
N ILE A 247 -4.86 -23.74 0.38
CA ILE A 247 -6.00 -24.47 0.92
C ILE A 247 -7.26 -23.62 0.79
N SER A 248 -7.19 -22.34 1.12
CA SER A 248 -8.28 -21.38 0.93
C SER A 248 -8.75 -21.30 -0.53
N ALA A 249 -7.80 -21.23 -1.47
CA ALA A 249 -8.11 -21.18 -2.89
C ALA A 249 -8.82 -22.44 -3.41
N VAL A 250 -8.39 -23.63 -2.93
CA VAL A 250 -8.93 -24.93 -3.37
C VAL A 250 -10.31 -25.21 -2.78
N THR A 251 -10.47 -24.95 -1.50
CA THR A 251 -11.70 -25.31 -0.77
C THR A 251 -12.85 -24.34 -1.04
N GLY A 252 -12.57 -23.18 -1.64
CA GLY A 252 -13.59 -22.16 -1.89
C GLY A 252 -14.22 -21.62 -0.62
N ILE A 253 -13.49 -21.68 0.50
CA ILE A 253 -13.95 -21.27 1.82
C ILE A 253 -13.92 -19.73 1.91
N ASP A 254 -14.70 -19.04 1.06
CA ASP A 254 -14.92 -17.59 1.21
C ASP A 254 -15.37 -17.21 2.63
N LYS A 255 -16.12 -18.10 3.29
CA LYS A 255 -16.51 -17.93 4.70
C LYS A 255 -15.34 -18.05 5.67
N GLY A 256 -14.40 -18.97 5.44
CA GLY A 256 -13.24 -19.16 6.32
C GLY A 256 -12.32 -17.94 6.34
N ILE A 257 -11.99 -17.40 5.16
CA ILE A 257 -11.18 -16.19 5.03
C ILE A 257 -11.88 -14.99 5.65
N GLN A 258 -13.18 -14.83 5.43
CA GLN A 258 -13.96 -13.78 6.09
C GLN A 258 -13.89 -13.88 7.62
N ILE A 259 -13.93 -15.09 8.18
CA ILE A 259 -13.80 -15.31 9.62
C ILE A 259 -12.42 -14.89 10.10
N ILE A 260 -11.35 -15.33 9.42
CA ILE A 260 -9.97 -14.98 9.75
C ILE A 260 -9.75 -13.46 9.62
N SER A 261 -10.21 -12.85 8.53
CA SER A 261 -10.10 -11.40 8.32
C SER A 261 -10.86 -10.60 9.39
N ASN A 262 -12.08 -11.04 9.76
CA ASN A 262 -12.85 -10.41 10.84
C ASN A 262 -12.18 -10.58 12.20
N LEU A 263 -11.60 -11.76 12.47
CA LEU A 263 -10.81 -12.00 13.69
C LEU A 263 -9.61 -11.07 13.75
N ASN A 264 -8.89 -10.94 12.64
CA ASN A 264 -7.72 -10.07 12.51
C ASN A 264 -8.07 -8.61 12.85
N VAL A 265 -9.12 -8.05 12.24
CA VAL A 265 -9.56 -6.67 12.49
C VAL A 265 -10.00 -6.50 13.96
N ARG A 266 -10.75 -7.46 14.51
CA ARG A 266 -11.18 -7.41 15.91
C ARG A 266 -10.00 -7.48 16.88
N LEU A 267 -9.05 -8.38 16.63
CA LEU A 267 -7.83 -8.51 17.42
C LEU A 267 -7.02 -7.21 17.38
N ALA A 268 -6.84 -6.63 16.20
CA ALA A 268 -6.16 -5.36 16.03
C ALA A 268 -6.83 -4.25 16.87
N ILE A 269 -8.15 -4.10 16.78
CA ILE A 269 -8.90 -3.09 17.55
C ILE A 269 -8.76 -3.33 19.07
N VAL A 270 -8.86 -4.59 19.52
CA VAL A 270 -8.72 -4.94 20.94
C VAL A 270 -7.31 -4.62 21.45
N LEU A 271 -6.26 -4.97 20.68
CA LEU A 271 -4.89 -4.67 21.06
C LEU A 271 -4.59 -3.17 21.07
N MET A 272 -5.11 -2.42 20.11
CA MET A 272 -5.02 -0.95 20.12
C MET A 272 -5.69 -0.33 21.34
N ALA A 273 -6.93 -0.76 21.63
CA ALA A 273 -7.66 -0.30 22.80
C ALA A 273 -6.92 -0.66 24.10
N PHE A 274 -6.33 -1.85 24.16
CA PHE A 274 -5.51 -2.26 25.29
C PHE A 274 -4.30 -1.33 25.51
N ILE A 275 -3.54 -1.02 24.43
CA ILE A 275 -2.39 -0.10 24.54
C ILE A 275 -2.83 1.29 24.99
N LEU A 276 -3.94 1.80 24.46
CA LEU A 276 -4.46 3.12 24.84
C LEU A 276 -4.92 3.18 26.30
N LEU A 277 -5.52 2.11 26.82
CA LEU A 277 -6.11 2.09 28.18
C LEU A 277 -5.09 1.69 29.26
N PHE A 278 -4.18 0.79 28.94
CA PHE A 278 -3.25 0.18 29.90
C PHE A 278 -1.78 0.47 29.62
N GLY A 279 -1.45 1.01 28.45
CA GLY A 279 -0.15 1.53 28.08
C GLY A 279 -0.06 3.05 28.30
N PRO A 280 0.86 3.74 27.59
CA PRO A 280 1.10 5.19 27.76
C PRO A 280 0.05 6.04 27.02
N GLY A 281 -1.25 5.80 27.25
CA GLY A 281 -2.36 6.41 26.50
C GLY A 281 -2.34 7.94 26.49
N GLY A 282 -2.01 8.59 27.61
CA GLY A 282 -1.86 10.05 27.67
C GLY A 282 -0.80 10.55 26.71
N PHE A 283 0.41 9.95 26.75
CA PHE A 283 1.50 10.30 25.85
C PHE A 283 1.13 10.06 24.38
N ILE A 284 0.42 8.96 24.08
CA ILE A 284 -0.04 8.63 22.71
C ILE A 284 -0.93 9.75 22.17
N ILE A 285 -1.93 10.18 22.94
CA ILE A 285 -2.87 11.23 22.51
C ILE A 285 -2.15 12.56 22.33
N ASP A 286 -1.32 12.98 23.29
CA ASP A 286 -0.57 14.22 23.21
C ASP A 286 0.40 14.24 22.04
N SER A 287 1.12 13.12 21.84
CA SER A 287 2.05 12.96 20.71
C SER A 287 1.33 12.92 19.37
N PHE A 288 0.15 12.29 19.29
CA PHE A 288 -0.65 12.31 18.06
C PHE A 288 -1.05 13.73 17.68
N VAL A 289 -1.62 14.49 18.62
CA VAL A 289 -2.09 15.86 18.35
C VAL A 289 -0.91 16.76 17.94
N SER A 290 0.20 16.72 18.68
CA SER A 290 1.36 17.56 18.41
C SER A 290 2.07 17.18 17.11
N SER A 291 2.31 15.87 16.88
CA SER A 291 2.98 15.39 15.66
C SER A 291 2.11 15.53 14.42
N PHE A 292 0.78 15.42 14.55
CA PHE A 292 -0.12 15.67 13.43
C PHE A 292 -0.15 17.16 13.06
N GLY A 293 -0.16 18.06 14.05
CA GLY A 293 0.00 19.50 13.80
C GLY A 293 1.33 19.82 13.12
N PHE A 294 2.43 19.25 13.60
CA PHE A 294 3.75 19.37 13.00
C PHE A 294 3.77 18.83 11.55
N TYR A 295 3.21 17.64 11.31
CA TYR A 295 3.07 17.04 9.97
C TYR A 295 2.32 17.95 8.99
N VAL A 296 1.21 18.57 9.43
CA VAL A 296 0.43 19.48 8.58
C VAL A 296 1.23 20.76 8.28
N ASN A 297 1.96 21.31 9.26
CA ASN A 297 2.82 22.49 9.08
C ASN A 297 3.96 22.20 8.09
N GLU A 298 4.63 21.06 8.23
CA GLU A 298 5.79 20.67 7.43
C GLU A 298 5.41 19.88 6.16
N PHE A 299 4.12 19.77 5.83
CA PHE A 299 3.63 18.91 4.77
C PHE A 299 4.30 19.16 3.41
N ILE A 300 4.39 20.42 2.97
CA ILE A 300 5.02 20.76 1.70
C ILE A 300 6.55 20.60 1.77
N PRO A 301 7.26 21.17 2.75
CA PRO A 301 8.69 20.94 2.91
C PRO A 301 9.07 19.45 2.89
N MET A 302 8.42 18.61 3.69
CA MET A 302 8.70 17.18 3.76
C MET A 302 8.39 16.45 2.46
N SER A 303 7.27 16.79 1.79
CA SER A 303 6.89 16.15 0.53
C SER A 303 7.82 16.49 -0.64
N THR A 304 8.53 17.61 -0.57
CA THR A 304 9.41 18.10 -1.63
C THR A 304 10.90 18.04 -1.27
N TYR A 305 11.25 17.55 -0.11
CA TYR A 305 12.65 17.45 0.36
C TYR A 305 13.52 16.63 -0.61
N ARG A 306 14.71 17.15 -0.93
CA ARG A 306 15.69 16.50 -1.83
C ARG A 306 17.13 16.56 -1.31
N GLY A 307 17.35 17.03 -0.08
CA GLY A 307 18.71 17.25 0.45
C GLY A 307 19.54 15.99 0.62
N ASN A 308 18.92 14.81 0.85
CA ASN A 308 19.62 13.54 0.97
C ASN A 308 18.93 12.45 0.13
N THR A 309 19.42 12.21 -1.07
CA THR A 309 18.80 11.27 -2.02
C THR A 309 18.96 9.80 -1.64
N SER A 310 20.02 9.43 -0.93
CA SER A 310 20.26 8.07 -0.43
C SER A 310 19.23 7.72 0.64
N TRP A 311 19.06 8.58 1.63
CA TRP A 311 18.04 8.40 2.67
C TRP A 311 16.63 8.38 2.07
N LEU A 312 16.33 9.30 1.15
CA LEU A 312 15.05 9.30 0.44
C LEU A 312 14.80 7.97 -0.28
N GLY A 313 15.82 7.39 -0.89
CA GLY A 313 15.71 6.11 -1.59
C GLY A 313 15.28 4.98 -0.66
N SER A 314 15.90 4.89 0.50
CA SER A 314 15.63 3.84 1.50
C SER A 314 14.30 4.03 2.23
N TRP A 315 13.74 5.25 2.26
CA TRP A 315 12.55 5.60 3.02
C TRP A 315 11.43 6.16 2.14
N THR A 316 11.42 7.45 1.87
CA THR A 316 10.30 8.14 1.22
C THR A 316 10.00 7.56 -0.17
N ILE A 317 11.02 7.36 -1.00
CA ILE A 317 10.84 6.84 -2.35
C ILE A 317 10.46 5.37 -2.33
N PHE A 318 10.99 4.59 -1.40
CA PHE A 318 10.58 3.20 -1.18
C PHE A 318 9.09 3.12 -0.85
N PHE A 319 8.61 3.81 0.18
CA PHE A 319 7.19 3.76 0.55
C PHE A 319 6.29 4.26 -0.58
N TRP A 320 6.64 5.37 -1.20
CA TRP A 320 5.82 5.93 -2.26
C TRP A 320 5.84 5.09 -3.54
N GLY A 321 6.96 4.46 -3.86
CA GLY A 321 7.03 3.45 -4.91
C GLY A 321 6.11 2.27 -4.62
N TRP A 322 6.11 1.80 -3.39
CA TRP A 322 5.22 0.72 -2.95
C TRP A 322 3.74 1.09 -3.14
N PHE A 323 3.31 2.27 -2.68
CA PHE A 323 1.93 2.74 -2.86
C PHE A 323 1.58 2.98 -4.33
N ILE A 324 2.49 3.52 -5.13
CA ILE A 324 2.32 3.67 -6.59
C ILE A 324 2.06 2.30 -7.23
N GLY A 325 2.83 1.27 -6.88
CA GLY A 325 2.68 -0.08 -7.41
C GLY A 325 1.28 -0.68 -7.17
N TYR A 326 0.67 -0.36 -6.04
CA TYR A 326 -0.70 -0.76 -5.71
C TYR A 326 -1.79 0.04 -6.43
N GLY A 327 -1.51 1.27 -6.87
CA GLY A 327 -2.48 2.24 -7.37
C GLY A 327 -3.51 1.69 -8.36
N PRO A 328 -3.11 1.03 -9.47
CA PRO A 328 -4.05 0.52 -10.47
C PRO A 328 -4.98 -0.59 -9.94
N MET A 329 -4.48 -1.49 -9.08
CA MET A 329 -5.31 -2.55 -8.51
C MET A 329 -6.27 -2.01 -7.46
N MET A 330 -5.85 -1.01 -6.70
CA MET A 330 -6.71 -0.31 -5.76
C MET A 330 -7.79 0.50 -6.50
N ALA A 331 -7.47 1.10 -7.65
CA ALA A 331 -8.48 1.74 -8.49
C ALA A 331 -9.56 0.75 -8.95
N ILE A 332 -9.20 -0.50 -9.27
CA ILE A 332 -10.16 -1.56 -9.59
C ILE A 332 -11.03 -1.91 -8.38
N LEU A 333 -10.43 -2.14 -7.22
CA LEU A 333 -11.15 -2.46 -6.00
C LEU A 333 -12.13 -1.34 -5.62
N VAL A 334 -11.63 -0.11 -5.54
CA VAL A 334 -12.44 1.07 -5.20
C VAL A 334 -13.60 1.23 -6.18
N SER A 335 -13.36 1.03 -7.47
CA SER A 335 -14.40 1.09 -8.50
C SER A 335 -15.52 0.08 -8.27
N ARG A 336 -15.19 -1.13 -7.78
CA ARG A 336 -16.18 -2.19 -7.54
C ARG A 336 -17.05 -1.91 -6.32
N ILE A 337 -16.47 -1.41 -5.25
CA ILE A 337 -17.17 -1.21 -3.98
C ILE A 337 -17.85 0.17 -3.87
N SER A 338 -17.56 1.10 -4.79
CA SER A 338 -17.98 2.51 -4.68
C SER A 338 -19.06 2.92 -5.68
N ARG A 339 -19.77 1.95 -6.30
CA ARG A 339 -20.87 2.28 -7.22
C ARG A 339 -21.97 3.07 -6.51
N GLY A 340 -22.43 4.13 -7.16
CA GLY A 340 -23.44 5.06 -6.60
C GLY A 340 -22.87 6.07 -5.60
N ARG A 341 -21.57 6.05 -5.31
CA ARG A 341 -20.89 7.06 -4.50
C ARG A 341 -20.50 8.26 -5.32
N THR A 342 -20.41 9.41 -4.66
CA THR A 342 -19.89 10.64 -5.26
C THR A 342 -18.35 10.63 -5.28
N ILE A 343 -17.77 11.43 -6.19
CA ILE A 343 -16.31 11.67 -6.22
C ILE A 343 -15.83 12.19 -4.86
N ARG A 344 -16.58 13.10 -4.24
CA ARG A 344 -16.25 13.64 -2.90
C ARG A 344 -16.18 12.56 -1.83
N GLU A 345 -17.17 11.67 -1.76
CA GLU A 345 -17.20 10.59 -0.78
C GLU A 345 -15.95 9.68 -0.93
N ILE A 346 -15.60 9.32 -2.15
CA ILE A 346 -14.44 8.45 -2.42
C ILE A 346 -13.14 9.14 -2.00
N ILE A 347 -12.95 10.40 -2.41
CA ILE A 347 -11.72 11.13 -2.11
C ILE A 347 -11.58 11.42 -0.61
N ILE A 348 -12.65 11.83 0.06
CA ILE A 348 -12.60 12.11 1.51
C ILE A 348 -12.34 10.82 2.30
N ALA A 349 -13.00 9.72 1.95
CA ALA A 349 -12.80 8.44 2.65
C ALA A 349 -11.35 7.95 2.53
N ILE A 350 -10.79 7.96 1.31
CA ILE A 350 -9.45 7.40 1.04
C ILE A 350 -8.35 8.43 1.30
N GLY A 351 -8.55 9.68 0.90
CA GLY A 351 -7.51 10.72 0.98
C GLY A 351 -7.45 11.49 2.30
N ILE A 352 -8.47 11.40 3.17
CA ILE A 352 -8.50 12.12 4.46
C ILE A 352 -8.77 11.17 5.63
N ILE A 353 -9.89 10.44 5.62
CA ILE A 353 -10.29 9.63 6.80
C ILE A 353 -9.30 8.48 7.03
N ALA A 354 -8.98 7.73 5.98
CA ALA A 354 -8.07 6.60 6.09
C ALA A 354 -6.65 7.01 6.52
N PRO A 355 -6.03 8.08 5.99
CA PRO A 355 -4.75 8.61 6.51
C PRO A 355 -4.77 8.94 8.00
N ILE A 356 -5.80 9.63 8.49
CA ILE A 356 -5.90 10.00 9.90
C ILE A 356 -5.96 8.75 10.79
N ILE A 357 -6.73 7.74 10.42
CA ILE A 357 -6.79 6.48 11.16
C ILE A 357 -5.44 5.77 11.13
N THR A 358 -4.76 5.77 9.98
CA THR A 358 -3.44 5.13 9.83
C THR A 358 -2.38 5.83 10.68
N THR A 359 -2.32 7.15 10.65
CA THR A 359 -1.35 7.92 11.46
C THR A 359 -1.59 7.74 12.95
N PHE A 360 -2.86 7.63 13.38
CA PHE A 360 -3.20 7.31 14.76
C PHE A 360 -2.75 5.88 15.15
N TRP A 361 -2.93 4.89 14.26
CA TRP A 361 -2.40 3.54 14.43
C TRP A 361 -0.88 3.54 14.65
N PHE A 362 -0.14 4.28 13.83
CA PHE A 362 1.32 4.44 13.96
C PHE A 362 1.70 5.06 15.32
N THR A 363 0.91 6.01 15.80
CA THR A 363 1.17 6.63 17.11
C THR A 363 0.86 5.67 18.25
N ILE A 364 -0.18 4.86 18.15
CA ILE A 364 -0.50 3.89 19.22
C ILE A 364 0.65 2.89 19.40
N LEU A 365 1.11 2.28 18.32
CA LEU A 365 2.14 1.24 18.41
C LEU A 365 3.55 1.85 18.53
N GLY A 366 3.96 2.62 17.52
CA GLY A 366 5.30 3.22 17.51
C GLY A 366 5.50 4.32 18.54
N GLY A 367 4.47 5.14 18.80
CA GLY A 367 4.52 6.13 19.87
C GLY A 367 4.64 5.50 21.26
N SER A 368 4.10 4.30 21.48
CA SER A 368 4.36 3.55 22.71
C SER A 368 5.83 3.16 22.82
N GLY A 369 6.45 2.71 21.74
CA GLY A 369 7.88 2.44 21.68
C GLY A 369 8.72 3.68 22.00
N VAL A 370 8.37 4.82 21.38
CA VAL A 370 8.99 6.12 21.65
C VAL A 370 8.90 6.48 23.15
N PHE A 371 7.73 6.30 23.76
CA PHE A 371 7.54 6.56 25.17
C PHE A 371 8.47 5.71 26.04
N TYR A 372 8.48 4.39 25.84
CA TYR A 372 9.30 3.50 26.66
C TYR A 372 10.79 3.73 26.46
N GLU A 373 11.22 4.01 25.24
CA GLU A 373 12.61 4.36 24.94
C GLU A 373 13.05 5.65 25.65
N LEU A 374 12.20 6.69 25.68
CA LEU A 374 12.50 7.94 26.39
C LEU A 374 12.51 7.77 27.90
N MET A 375 11.69 6.87 28.45
CA MET A 375 11.65 6.59 29.88
C MET A 375 12.79 5.69 30.33
N ASN A 376 13.21 4.77 29.50
CA ASN A 376 14.29 3.81 29.74
C ASN A 376 15.09 3.60 28.44
N PRO A 377 16.11 4.44 28.19
CA PRO A 377 16.94 4.34 27.00
C PRO A 377 17.55 2.93 26.84
N GLY A 378 17.50 2.38 25.63
CA GLY A 378 17.91 1.01 25.34
C GLY A 378 16.75 0.01 25.36
N SER A 379 15.61 0.34 25.97
CA SER A 379 14.50 -0.62 26.12
C SER A 379 13.93 -1.12 24.78
N ILE A 380 14.04 -0.34 23.72
CA ILE A 380 13.62 -0.69 22.37
C ILE A 380 14.80 -0.63 21.40
N SER A 381 15.64 0.39 21.51
CA SER A 381 16.73 0.65 20.56
C SER A 381 17.82 -0.42 20.60
N ASP A 382 18.08 -1.09 21.72
CA ASP A 382 19.06 -2.19 21.79
C ASP A 382 18.61 -3.36 20.91
N ALA A 383 17.34 -3.79 21.02
CA ALA A 383 16.79 -4.85 20.20
C ALA A 383 16.79 -4.50 18.69
N LEU A 384 16.50 -3.21 18.35
CA LEU A 384 16.60 -2.73 16.98
C LEU A 384 18.04 -2.74 16.45
N SER A 385 19.01 -2.41 17.30
CA SER A 385 20.44 -2.39 16.94
C SER A 385 21.01 -3.80 16.72
N GLU A 386 20.57 -4.76 17.52
CA GLU A 386 21.04 -6.14 17.49
C GLU A 386 20.36 -6.97 16.40
N SER A 387 19.04 -6.82 16.23
CA SER A 387 18.22 -7.70 15.39
C SER A 387 17.44 -6.95 14.31
N GLY A 388 17.65 -5.63 14.19
CA GLY A 388 17.03 -4.82 13.15
C GLY A 388 15.54 -4.56 13.37
N MET A 389 14.89 -4.04 12.33
CA MET A 389 13.49 -3.63 12.37
C MET A 389 12.47 -4.74 12.76
N PRO A 390 12.68 -6.03 12.44
CA PRO A 390 11.79 -7.11 12.88
C PRO A 390 11.60 -7.18 14.39
N ALA A 391 12.59 -6.73 15.17
CA ALA A 391 12.55 -6.76 16.64
C ALA A 391 11.61 -5.73 17.26
N ALA A 392 11.34 -4.62 16.57
CA ALA A 392 10.63 -3.46 17.13
C ALA A 392 9.31 -3.82 17.82
N MET A 393 8.46 -4.60 17.15
CA MET A 393 7.13 -4.94 17.67
C MET A 393 7.21 -5.75 18.97
N ILE A 394 8.10 -6.74 19.04
CA ILE A 394 8.27 -7.58 20.23
C ILE A 394 8.89 -6.77 21.37
N ALA A 395 9.90 -5.93 21.10
CA ALA A 395 10.49 -5.06 22.09
C ALA A 395 9.46 -4.11 22.70
N ILE A 396 8.61 -3.47 21.88
CA ILE A 396 7.54 -2.57 22.35
C ILE A 396 6.51 -3.35 23.19
N THR A 397 6.05 -4.51 22.72
CA THR A 397 5.04 -5.30 23.44
C THR A 397 5.59 -5.89 24.75
N GLY A 398 6.90 -6.11 24.82
CA GLY A 398 7.60 -6.51 26.05
C GLY A 398 7.55 -5.47 27.17
N GLN A 399 7.41 -4.19 26.84
CA GLN A 399 7.28 -3.09 27.83
C GLN A 399 5.84 -2.90 28.32
N LEU A 400 4.85 -3.50 27.66
CA LEU A 400 3.44 -3.34 28.03
C LEU A 400 3.05 -4.21 29.23
N PRO A 401 2.04 -3.79 30.04
CA PRO A 401 1.43 -4.69 31.00
C PRO A 401 0.95 -5.99 30.34
N LEU A 402 1.06 -7.10 31.05
CA LEU A 402 0.69 -8.44 30.53
C LEU A 402 1.46 -8.83 29.26
N SER A 403 2.72 -8.44 29.15
CA SER A 403 3.59 -8.71 27.98
C SER A 403 3.58 -10.18 27.55
N ASN A 404 3.52 -11.12 28.50
CA ASN A 404 3.43 -12.56 28.25
C ASN A 404 2.14 -13.00 27.49
N ILE A 405 1.13 -12.13 27.42
CA ILE A 405 -0.11 -12.36 26.66
C ILE A 405 -0.11 -11.46 25.41
N ILE A 406 0.29 -10.22 25.57
CA ILE A 406 0.22 -9.20 24.51
C ILE A 406 1.24 -9.49 23.41
N GLY A 407 2.46 -9.90 23.74
CA GLY A 407 3.47 -10.30 22.75
C GLY A 407 2.99 -11.43 21.84
N PRO A 408 2.57 -12.60 22.37
CA PRO A 408 1.95 -13.67 21.57
C PRO A 408 0.72 -13.23 20.77
N ALA A 409 -0.12 -12.34 21.33
CA ALA A 409 -1.29 -11.83 20.62
C ALA A 409 -0.90 -10.96 19.41
N PHE A 410 0.13 -10.12 19.51
CA PHE A 410 0.68 -9.36 18.39
C PHE A 410 1.37 -10.26 17.37
N LEU A 411 2.08 -11.31 17.81
CA LEU A 411 2.65 -12.30 16.91
C LEU A 411 1.55 -13.01 16.11
N LEU A 412 0.47 -13.43 16.78
CA LEU A 412 -0.71 -13.99 16.12
C LEU A 412 -1.32 -13.00 15.11
N LEU A 413 -1.47 -11.72 15.50
CA LEU A 413 -1.96 -10.65 14.63
C LEU A 413 -1.09 -10.54 13.37
N THR A 414 0.24 -10.54 13.52
CA THR A 414 1.20 -10.52 12.41
C THR A 414 0.97 -11.68 11.44
N ILE A 415 0.90 -12.90 11.94
CA ILE A 415 0.66 -14.10 11.13
C ILE A 415 -0.67 -14.01 10.38
N LEU A 416 -1.74 -13.60 11.05
CA LEU A 416 -3.06 -13.44 10.43
C LEU A 416 -3.05 -12.38 9.33
N PHE A 417 -2.30 -11.28 9.50
CA PHE A 417 -2.15 -10.26 8.48
C PHE A 417 -1.43 -10.79 7.23
N VAL A 418 -0.35 -11.54 7.40
CA VAL A 418 0.38 -12.14 6.25
C VAL A 418 -0.53 -13.08 5.48
N VAL A 419 -1.22 -13.99 6.16
CA VAL A 419 -2.13 -14.97 5.55
C VAL A 419 -3.24 -14.28 4.77
N THR A 420 -3.93 -13.31 5.40
CA THR A 420 -5.07 -12.63 4.77
C THR A 420 -4.64 -11.75 3.61
N THR A 421 -3.46 -11.11 3.68
CA THR A 421 -2.90 -10.30 2.60
C THR A 421 -2.55 -11.18 1.40
N GLY A 422 -1.81 -12.27 1.63
CA GLY A 422 -1.39 -13.18 0.57
C GLY A 422 -2.57 -13.77 -0.21
N ASP A 423 -3.59 -14.26 0.50
CA ASP A 423 -4.78 -14.83 -0.14
C ASP A 423 -5.60 -13.80 -0.90
N SER A 424 -5.88 -12.64 -0.29
CA SER A 424 -6.65 -11.56 -0.92
C SER A 424 -5.98 -11.05 -2.19
N MET A 425 -4.64 -10.96 -2.20
CA MET A 425 -3.91 -10.49 -3.37
C MET A 425 -3.78 -11.55 -4.45
N ALA A 426 -3.58 -12.82 -4.09
CA ALA A 426 -3.64 -13.92 -5.05
C ALA A 426 -4.99 -13.97 -5.78
N TYR A 427 -6.09 -13.76 -5.06
CA TYR A 427 -7.42 -13.62 -5.65
C TYR A 427 -7.52 -12.38 -6.56
N SER A 428 -7.10 -11.21 -6.10
CA SER A 428 -7.20 -9.94 -6.83
C SER A 428 -6.39 -9.95 -8.12
N ILE A 429 -5.16 -10.47 -8.08
CA ILE A 429 -4.30 -10.63 -9.26
C ILE A 429 -4.93 -11.63 -10.24
N SER A 430 -5.42 -12.76 -9.74
CA SER A 430 -6.11 -13.75 -10.58
C SER A 430 -7.33 -13.17 -11.29
N MET A 431 -8.08 -12.31 -10.60
CA MET A 431 -9.19 -11.57 -11.21
C MET A 431 -8.74 -10.59 -12.29
N ALA A 432 -7.64 -9.85 -12.08
CA ALA A 432 -7.10 -8.93 -13.08
C ALA A 432 -6.68 -9.68 -14.36
N VAL A 433 -6.17 -10.91 -14.22
CA VAL A 433 -5.84 -11.79 -15.37
C VAL A 433 -7.09 -12.30 -16.08
N THR A 434 -8.18 -12.61 -15.37
CA THR A 434 -9.41 -13.11 -15.98
C THR A 434 -10.35 -12.02 -16.51
N GLY A 435 -10.25 -10.82 -15.95
CA GLY A 435 -11.12 -9.67 -16.26
C GLY A 435 -12.32 -9.61 -15.34
N ASP A 436 -13.46 -10.15 -15.70
CA ASP A 436 -14.68 -10.19 -14.87
C ASP A 436 -15.09 -11.62 -14.55
N GLY A 437 -15.56 -11.88 -13.32
CA GLY A 437 -16.01 -13.20 -12.85
C GLY A 437 -15.02 -13.85 -11.90
N ASP A 438 -15.38 -14.98 -11.31
CA ASP A 438 -14.50 -15.69 -10.40
C ASP A 438 -13.30 -16.29 -11.12
N PRO A 439 -12.08 -16.06 -10.63
CA PRO A 439 -10.88 -16.61 -11.22
C PRO A 439 -10.81 -18.13 -11.04
N ARG A 440 -10.10 -18.79 -11.94
CA ARG A 440 -9.84 -20.22 -11.80
C ARG A 440 -8.99 -20.49 -10.55
N ILE A 441 -9.29 -21.56 -9.84
CA ILE A 441 -8.54 -22.01 -8.65
C ILE A 441 -7.04 -22.15 -8.96
N SER A 442 -6.71 -22.72 -10.13
CA SER A 442 -5.31 -22.88 -10.56
C SER A 442 -4.53 -21.57 -10.67
N LEU A 443 -5.19 -20.47 -11.04
CA LEU A 443 -4.54 -19.15 -11.07
C LEU A 443 -4.27 -18.64 -9.65
N ARG A 444 -5.21 -18.80 -8.73
CA ARG A 444 -5.04 -18.41 -7.32
C ARG A 444 -3.89 -19.18 -6.69
N ILE A 445 -3.82 -20.49 -6.90
CA ILE A 445 -2.71 -21.35 -6.44
C ILE A 445 -1.38 -20.86 -7.03
N PHE A 446 -1.33 -20.64 -8.34
CA PHE A 446 -0.11 -20.16 -9.00
C PHE A 446 0.40 -18.85 -8.38
N TRP A 447 -0.50 -17.86 -8.19
CA TRP A 447 -0.10 -16.57 -7.63
C TRP A 447 0.33 -16.67 -6.16
N SER A 448 -0.33 -17.50 -5.36
CA SER A 448 0.12 -17.77 -3.97
C SER A 448 1.51 -18.39 -3.94
N LEU A 449 1.75 -19.41 -4.77
CA LEU A 449 3.05 -20.10 -4.83
C LEU A 449 4.16 -19.19 -5.34
N ILE A 450 3.94 -18.45 -6.44
CA ILE A 450 5.00 -17.60 -7.02
C ILE A 450 5.34 -16.42 -6.12
N MET A 451 4.36 -15.78 -5.46
CA MET A 451 4.62 -14.70 -4.52
C MET A 451 5.41 -15.19 -3.31
N GLY A 452 5.06 -16.35 -2.75
CA GLY A 452 5.83 -16.97 -1.66
C GLY A 452 7.24 -17.36 -2.07
N ALA A 453 7.40 -17.94 -3.26
CA ALA A 453 8.71 -18.30 -3.79
C ALA A 453 9.61 -17.06 -3.99
N VAL A 454 9.06 -15.97 -4.57
CA VAL A 454 9.83 -14.74 -4.75
C VAL A 454 10.15 -14.10 -3.40
N ALA A 455 9.22 -14.09 -2.42
CA ALA A 455 9.51 -13.60 -1.07
C ALA A 455 10.66 -14.37 -0.41
N ALA A 456 10.62 -15.70 -0.45
CA ALA A 456 11.69 -16.56 0.10
C ALA A 456 13.04 -16.30 -0.58
N ILE A 457 13.05 -16.15 -1.90
CA ILE A 457 14.27 -15.87 -2.67
C ILE A 457 14.84 -14.49 -2.36
N LEU A 458 14.00 -13.47 -2.23
CA LEU A 458 14.44 -12.12 -1.87
C LEU A 458 15.00 -12.06 -0.44
N LEU A 459 14.43 -12.83 0.50
CA LEU A 459 15.02 -12.98 1.84
C LEU A 459 16.36 -13.72 1.80
N TYR A 460 16.48 -14.77 0.98
CA TYR A 460 17.74 -15.46 0.77
C TYR A 460 18.81 -14.54 0.17
N MET A 461 18.45 -13.72 -0.82
CA MET A 461 19.36 -12.74 -1.43
C MET A 461 19.79 -11.66 -0.45
N GLY A 462 18.86 -11.15 0.33
CA GLY A 462 19.09 -10.09 1.32
C GLY A 462 19.73 -10.60 2.62
N GLU A 463 20.10 -11.86 2.73
CA GLU A 463 20.68 -12.48 3.93
C GLU A 463 19.83 -12.19 5.19
N GLY A 464 18.51 -12.27 5.04
CA GLY A 464 17.55 -11.95 6.10
C GLY A 464 17.28 -10.46 6.29
N SER A 465 17.82 -9.57 5.45
CA SER A 465 17.51 -8.15 5.45
C SER A 465 16.31 -7.81 4.55
N ILE A 466 15.73 -6.62 4.77
CA ILE A 466 14.60 -6.13 3.97
C ILE A 466 15.02 -5.48 2.64
N ASN A 467 16.31 -5.26 2.42
CA ASN A 467 16.83 -4.44 1.31
C ASN A 467 16.45 -4.96 -0.07
N ALA A 468 16.57 -6.28 -0.31
CA ALA A 468 16.21 -6.88 -1.59
C ALA A 468 14.70 -6.74 -1.87
N LEU A 469 13.85 -6.90 -0.84
CA LEU A 469 12.41 -6.70 -0.92
C LEU A 469 12.07 -5.24 -1.29
N GLN A 470 12.69 -4.27 -0.63
CA GLN A 470 12.51 -2.84 -0.92
C GLN A 470 12.93 -2.50 -2.35
N SER A 471 14.09 -2.96 -2.78
CA SER A 471 14.61 -2.72 -4.12
C SER A 471 13.68 -3.30 -5.20
N PHE A 472 13.19 -4.51 -5.00
CA PHE A 472 12.27 -5.17 -5.93
C PHE A 472 10.94 -4.39 -6.06
N ILE A 473 10.37 -3.92 -4.95
CA ILE A 473 9.15 -3.10 -4.94
C ILE A 473 9.35 -1.80 -5.74
N VAL A 474 10.42 -1.08 -5.47
CA VAL A 474 10.70 0.22 -6.11
C VAL A 474 10.90 0.07 -7.62
N VAL A 475 11.67 -0.91 -8.06
CA VAL A 475 11.94 -1.15 -9.48
C VAL A 475 10.65 -1.44 -10.25
N THR A 476 9.77 -2.25 -9.69
CA THR A 476 8.50 -2.63 -10.35
C THR A 476 7.47 -1.51 -10.38
N ALA A 477 7.59 -0.49 -9.53
CA ALA A 477 6.69 0.66 -9.50
C ALA A 477 6.94 1.67 -10.65
N VAL A 478 8.12 1.65 -11.27
CA VAL A 478 8.48 2.60 -12.34
C VAL A 478 7.44 2.65 -13.48
N PRO A 479 7.10 1.56 -14.17
CA PRO A 479 6.12 1.61 -15.26
C PRO A 479 4.72 2.00 -14.78
N VAL A 480 4.37 1.68 -13.54
CA VAL A 480 3.08 2.05 -12.96
C VAL A 480 2.99 3.55 -12.68
N SER A 481 4.09 4.17 -12.28
CA SER A 481 4.13 5.62 -12.08
C SER A 481 3.84 6.39 -13.38
N ILE A 482 4.34 5.89 -14.51
CA ILE A 482 4.06 6.45 -15.84
C ILE A 482 2.57 6.27 -16.20
N LEU A 483 1.99 5.11 -15.86
CA LEU A 483 0.57 4.84 -16.07
C LEU A 483 -0.33 5.78 -15.24
N LEU A 484 0.04 6.08 -14.00
CA LEU A 484 -0.78 6.91 -13.10
C LEU A 484 -0.63 8.41 -13.37
N PHE A 485 0.46 8.86 -13.95
CA PHE A 485 0.72 10.29 -14.20
C PHE A 485 -0.40 10.97 -15.01
N PRO A 486 -0.93 10.40 -16.12
CA PRO A 486 -2.04 10.99 -16.84
C PRO A 486 -3.31 11.20 -16.02
N MET A 487 -3.47 10.50 -14.89
CA MET A 487 -4.67 10.65 -14.05
C MET A 487 -4.83 12.08 -13.53
N LEU A 488 -3.73 12.84 -13.39
CA LEU A 488 -3.74 14.23 -12.94
C LEU A 488 -4.65 15.13 -13.79
N TRP A 489 -4.75 14.89 -15.10
CA TRP A 489 -5.62 15.66 -16.00
C TRP A 489 -6.81 14.87 -16.54
N LEU A 490 -6.69 13.53 -16.60
CA LEU A 490 -7.79 12.70 -17.10
C LEU A 490 -8.95 12.63 -16.10
N ALA A 491 -8.66 12.57 -14.80
CA ALA A 491 -9.71 12.51 -13.79
C ALA A 491 -10.58 13.79 -13.78
N PRO A 492 -10.02 15.01 -13.75
CA PRO A 492 -10.82 16.23 -13.92
C PRO A 492 -11.58 16.28 -15.24
N LYS A 493 -10.97 15.83 -16.35
CA LYS A 493 -11.62 15.80 -17.66
C LYS A 493 -12.86 14.91 -17.66
N VAL A 494 -12.73 13.65 -17.20
CA VAL A 494 -13.87 12.73 -17.18
C VAL A 494 -14.91 13.10 -16.15
N ALA A 495 -14.51 13.70 -15.01
CA ALA A 495 -15.42 14.25 -14.03
C ALA A 495 -16.26 15.39 -14.62
N GLY A 496 -15.65 16.26 -15.42
CA GLY A 496 -16.36 17.32 -16.15
C GLY A 496 -17.39 16.78 -17.16
N GLU A 497 -17.02 15.74 -17.93
CA GLU A 497 -17.95 15.07 -18.84
C GLU A 497 -19.15 14.45 -18.10
N LEU A 498 -18.91 13.80 -16.96
CA LEU A 498 -19.97 13.20 -16.15
C LEU A 498 -20.83 14.28 -15.47
N ALA A 499 -20.23 15.37 -15.01
CA ALA A 499 -20.94 16.50 -14.39
C ALA A 499 -21.93 17.15 -15.35
N LEU A 500 -21.57 17.31 -16.63
CA LEU A 500 -22.45 17.78 -17.69
C LEU A 500 -23.61 16.81 -17.91
N LYS A 501 -23.33 15.50 -18.04
CA LYS A 501 -24.36 14.48 -18.24
C LYS A 501 -25.34 14.39 -17.06
N GLN A 502 -24.90 14.71 -15.85
CA GLN A 502 -25.72 14.70 -14.64
C GLN A 502 -26.37 16.06 -14.35
N GLY A 503 -26.19 17.08 -15.20
CA GLY A 503 -26.75 18.41 -15.03
C GLY A 503 -26.17 19.19 -13.83
N ILE A 504 -25.00 18.80 -13.32
CA ILE A 504 -24.32 19.44 -12.17
C ILE A 504 -23.66 20.75 -12.60
N VAL A 505 -23.17 20.81 -13.85
CA VAL A 505 -22.56 21.97 -14.48
C VAL A 505 -23.22 22.21 -15.84
N LYS A 506 -23.28 23.48 -16.29
CA LYS A 506 -23.73 23.84 -17.62
C LYS A 506 -22.55 23.87 -18.59
N GLU A 507 -22.83 23.81 -19.89
CA GLU A 507 -21.80 23.84 -20.93
C GLU A 507 -20.95 25.11 -20.91
N GLU A 508 -21.54 26.23 -20.52
CA GLU A 508 -20.90 27.53 -20.33
C GLU A 508 -19.82 27.53 -19.21
N ASP A 509 -19.97 26.69 -18.19
CA ASP A 509 -19.03 26.54 -17.08
C ASP A 509 -17.74 25.78 -17.48
N LYS A 510 -17.72 25.14 -18.65
CA LYS A 510 -16.60 24.26 -19.12
C LYS A 510 -15.33 25.05 -19.46
N THR A 511 -15.49 26.30 -19.83
CA THR A 511 -14.41 27.22 -20.24
C THR A 511 -13.59 27.77 -19.08
N ALA A 512 -14.12 27.75 -17.87
CA ALA A 512 -13.46 28.31 -16.69
C ALA A 512 -12.45 27.39 -16.01
N PHE A 513 -12.48 26.06 -16.27
CA PHE A 513 -11.64 25.08 -15.56
C PHE A 513 -10.57 24.40 -16.43
N LEU A 514 -10.74 24.41 -17.74
CA LEU A 514 -9.69 24.00 -18.68
C LEU A 514 -9.01 25.29 -19.14
N PHE A 515 -7.80 25.54 -18.68
CA PHE A 515 -6.88 26.60 -19.13
C PHE A 515 -7.44 27.45 -20.26
N GLN A 516 -7.73 28.71 -20.01
CA GLN A 516 -8.08 29.66 -21.06
C GLN A 516 -7.22 29.37 -22.30
N LYS A 517 -7.86 28.90 -23.37
CA LYS A 517 -7.23 28.97 -24.67
C LYS A 517 -6.75 30.40 -24.78
N ALA A 518 -5.43 30.54 -24.85
CA ALA A 518 -4.80 31.83 -25.11
C ALA A 518 -5.68 32.60 -26.09
N SER A 519 -6.12 33.75 -25.64
CA SER A 519 -6.82 34.74 -26.43
C SER A 519 -6.29 34.69 -27.84
N LYS A 520 -7.18 34.49 -28.79
CA LYS A 520 -6.90 34.78 -30.19
C LYS A 520 -6.43 36.23 -30.24
N SER A 521 -5.11 36.42 -30.26
CA SER A 521 -4.55 37.68 -30.72
C SER A 521 -4.90 37.79 -32.20
N LYS A 522 -5.70 38.78 -32.51
CA LYS A 522 -5.75 39.34 -33.85
C LYS A 522 -4.37 39.83 -34.23
#